data_e7603e8ffea942330991489d143b898b
#
_entry.id   e7603e8ffea942330991489d143b898b
#
_cell.length_a   1.000
_cell.length_b   1.000
_cell.length_c   1.000
_cell.angle_alpha   90.00
_cell.angle_beta   90.00
_cell.angle_gamma   90.00
#
_symmetry.space_group_name_H-M   'P 1'
#
loop_
_entity.id
_entity.type
_entity.pdbx_description
1 polymer ?
#
loop_
_entity_poly.entity_id
_entity_poly.type
_entity_poly.pdbx_seq_one_letter_code
_entity_poly.pdbx_strand_id
1 'polypeptide(L)'
;AYNEHAAGMQRDTAGRLLPQALLPIWDMELTVQEVIRCHEHFGLTGLVLTDSPELWRLPTLSESYWDPLWREAQERGLPINFHIGGGASIGNLWAGMDEPTAIAAMSSLADITNMRCLINLIFSGLLDRYPRLKFVSVESGMGWIPFLLELATYQIGQNGVTHLNLTPLEYFQRQIYTSYWFETDVAYAVQRLGPDN
;
A
#
# COMPACT_ATOMS: atom_id res chain seq x y z
N ALA A 1 22.71 -3.27 5.05
CA ALA A 1 22.58 -4.10 6.27
C ALA A 1 21.22 -4.78 6.38
N TYR A 2 20.08 -4.05 6.48
CA TYR A 2 18.76 -4.68 6.65
C TYR A 2 18.40 -5.62 5.48
N ASN A 3 18.37 -5.15 4.26
CA ASN A 3 17.99 -5.94 3.08
C ASN A 3 18.91 -7.15 2.86
N GLU A 4 20.18 -7.01 3.18
CA GLU A 4 21.16 -8.11 3.12
C GLU A 4 20.87 -9.19 4.17
N HIS A 5 20.54 -8.79 5.39
CA HIS A 5 20.12 -9.71 6.45
C HIS A 5 18.81 -10.43 6.07
N ALA A 6 17.81 -9.68 5.59
CA ALA A 6 16.54 -10.20 5.12
C ALA A 6 16.71 -11.25 3.99
N ALA A 7 17.62 -10.98 3.04
CA ALA A 7 17.99 -11.94 2.00
C ALA A 7 18.65 -13.21 2.57
N GLY A 8 19.44 -13.08 3.64
CA GLY A 8 19.96 -14.23 4.40
C GLY A 8 18.83 -15.09 4.95
N MET A 9 17.86 -14.50 5.64
CA MET A 9 16.70 -15.21 6.17
C MET A 9 15.89 -15.92 5.07
N GLN A 10 15.71 -15.30 3.92
CA GLN A 10 15.04 -15.92 2.78
C GLN A 10 15.78 -17.20 2.32
N ARG A 11 17.09 -17.13 2.18
CA ARG A 11 17.93 -18.29 1.80
C ARG A 11 17.90 -19.40 2.86
N ASP A 12 18.09 -19.03 4.13
CA ASP A 12 18.17 -19.98 5.26
C ASP A 12 16.84 -20.73 5.47
N THR A 13 15.74 -20.14 5.05
CA THR A 13 14.40 -20.75 5.11
C THR A 13 13.97 -21.43 3.82
N ALA A 14 14.88 -21.57 2.84
CA ALA A 14 14.57 -22.13 1.52
C ALA A 14 13.36 -21.45 0.85
N GLY A 15 13.28 -20.13 0.96
CA GLY A 15 12.22 -19.31 0.35
C GLY A 15 10.86 -19.39 1.03
N ARG A 16 10.74 -19.94 2.23
CA ARG A 16 9.48 -19.93 3.00
C ARG A 16 9.18 -18.58 3.64
N LEU A 17 10.19 -17.74 3.84
CA LEU A 17 10.04 -16.33 4.17
C LEU A 17 10.35 -15.50 2.92
N LEU A 18 9.50 -14.54 2.64
CA LEU A 18 9.62 -13.59 1.52
C LEU A 18 9.72 -12.16 2.06
N PRO A 19 10.88 -11.77 2.59
CA PRO A 19 11.06 -10.44 3.15
C PRO A 19 10.90 -9.36 2.09
N GLN A 20 10.39 -8.22 2.49
CA GLN A 20 10.22 -7.07 1.61
C GLN A 20 11.40 -6.11 1.78
N ALA A 21 11.87 -5.54 0.66
CA ALA A 21 12.97 -4.60 0.68
C ALA A 21 12.57 -3.24 1.28
N LEU A 22 13.40 -2.71 2.18
CA LEU A 22 13.34 -1.32 2.65
C LEU A 22 14.13 -0.41 1.72
N LEU A 23 13.59 0.76 1.42
CA LEU A 23 14.14 1.68 0.44
C LEU A 23 14.55 3.02 1.07
N PRO A 24 15.65 3.65 0.62
CA PRO A 24 16.07 4.98 1.06
C PRO A 24 15.28 6.09 0.33
N ILE A 25 13.97 6.15 0.56
CA ILE A 25 12.99 6.94 -0.19
C ILE A 25 13.20 8.45 -0.15
N TRP A 26 14.08 8.95 0.70
CA TRP A 26 14.48 10.35 0.75
C TRP A 26 15.44 10.77 -0.40
N ASP A 27 15.95 9.81 -1.15
CA ASP A 27 16.79 10.00 -2.33
C ASP A 27 16.36 8.99 -3.40
N MET A 28 15.80 9.48 -4.50
CA MET A 28 15.22 8.63 -5.53
C MET A 28 16.26 7.87 -6.35
N GLU A 29 17.46 8.45 -6.55
CA GLU A 29 18.53 7.74 -7.24
C GLU A 29 19.04 6.54 -6.42
N LEU A 30 19.27 6.76 -5.13
CA LEU A 30 19.61 5.66 -4.20
C LEU A 30 18.47 4.63 -4.08
N THR A 31 17.23 5.09 -4.13
CA THR A 31 16.05 4.20 -4.10
C THR A 31 16.05 3.25 -5.29
N VAL A 32 16.23 3.76 -6.49
CA VAL A 32 16.29 2.94 -7.72
C VAL A 32 17.47 1.97 -7.68
N GLN A 33 18.64 2.44 -7.27
CA GLN A 33 19.82 1.57 -7.11
C GLN A 33 19.56 0.44 -6.11
N GLU A 34 18.89 0.74 -4.98
CA GLU A 34 18.57 -0.27 -3.97
C GLU A 34 17.51 -1.27 -4.44
N VAL A 35 16.49 -0.83 -5.21
CA VAL A 35 15.51 -1.74 -5.84
C VAL A 35 16.23 -2.74 -6.74
N ILE A 36 17.10 -2.25 -7.61
CA ILE A 36 17.89 -3.10 -8.53
C ILE A 36 18.77 -4.07 -7.74
N ARG A 37 19.50 -3.56 -6.74
CA ARG A 37 20.36 -4.39 -5.90
C ARG A 37 19.60 -5.48 -5.16
N CYS A 38 18.45 -5.13 -4.56
CA CYS A 38 17.62 -6.06 -3.81
C CYS A 38 17.05 -7.16 -4.71
N HIS A 39 16.61 -6.80 -5.89
CA HIS A 39 16.06 -7.77 -6.85
C HIS A 39 17.16 -8.65 -7.47
N GLU A 40 18.21 -8.05 -8.04
CA GLU A 40 19.21 -8.79 -8.84
C GLU A 40 20.23 -9.56 -8.00
N HIS A 41 20.68 -8.97 -6.88
CA HIS A 41 21.70 -9.62 -6.06
C HIS A 41 21.17 -10.39 -4.88
N PHE A 42 20.00 -10.01 -4.37
CA PHE A 42 19.42 -10.63 -3.18
C PHE A 42 18.18 -11.48 -3.46
N GLY A 43 17.57 -11.35 -4.64
CA GLY A 43 16.36 -12.10 -5.01
C GLY A 43 15.13 -11.73 -4.17
N LEU A 44 15.10 -10.53 -3.62
CA LEU A 44 13.90 -10.03 -2.93
C LEU A 44 12.81 -9.71 -3.97
N THR A 45 11.58 -10.06 -3.66
CA THR A 45 10.48 -10.08 -4.62
C THR A 45 9.37 -9.07 -4.33
N GLY A 46 9.60 -8.14 -3.44
CA GLY A 46 8.67 -7.06 -3.16
C GLY A 46 9.30 -5.94 -2.34
N LEU A 47 8.62 -4.81 -2.30
CA LEU A 47 9.09 -3.56 -1.70
C LEU A 47 8.11 -3.12 -0.63
N VAL A 48 8.59 -2.52 0.46
CA VAL A 48 7.75 -1.85 1.44
C VAL A 48 7.92 -0.34 1.33
N LEU A 49 6.80 0.36 1.38
CA LEU A 49 6.75 1.81 1.29
C LEU A 49 5.77 2.37 2.34
N THR A 50 5.98 3.62 2.74
CA THR A 50 5.00 4.35 3.56
C THR A 50 3.76 4.70 2.75
N ASP A 51 2.60 4.62 3.36
CA ASP A 51 1.31 5.02 2.82
C ASP A 51 1.11 6.55 2.79
N SER A 52 1.93 7.28 3.54
CA SER A 52 1.81 8.73 3.75
C SER A 52 3.18 9.42 3.76
N PRO A 53 3.90 9.44 2.62
CA PRO A 53 5.26 10.02 2.56
C PRO A 53 5.30 11.51 2.89
N GLU A 54 4.19 12.23 2.69
CA GLU A 54 4.06 13.66 3.00
C GLU A 54 4.27 13.97 4.49
N LEU A 55 4.03 13.02 5.38
CA LEU A 55 4.30 13.16 6.81
C LEU A 55 5.81 13.21 7.12
N TRP A 56 6.61 12.70 6.20
CA TRP A 56 8.07 12.72 6.23
C TRP A 56 8.66 13.83 5.34
N ARG A 57 7.83 14.80 4.93
CA ARG A 57 8.19 15.91 4.03
C ARG A 57 8.65 15.47 2.64
N LEU A 58 8.17 14.31 2.21
CA LEU A 58 8.34 13.82 0.85
C LEU A 58 7.09 14.15 0.02
N PRO A 59 7.19 14.19 -1.31
CA PRO A 59 6.05 14.35 -2.20
C PRO A 59 4.97 13.29 -1.98
N THR A 60 3.71 13.61 -2.24
CA THR A 60 2.63 12.62 -2.22
C THR A 60 2.85 11.56 -3.29
N LEU A 61 2.31 10.34 -3.10
CA LEU A 61 2.53 9.21 -3.99
C LEU A 61 2.10 9.45 -5.45
N SER A 62 1.25 10.44 -5.68
CA SER A 62 0.77 10.86 -7.01
C SER A 62 1.79 11.67 -7.82
N GLU A 63 2.78 12.27 -7.16
CA GLU A 63 3.72 13.18 -7.79
C GLU A 63 4.80 12.43 -8.58
N SER A 64 5.32 13.10 -9.62
CA SER A 64 6.33 12.53 -10.53
C SER A 64 7.69 12.21 -9.87
N TYR A 65 7.91 12.68 -8.66
CA TYR A 65 9.06 12.29 -7.85
C TYR A 65 9.22 10.76 -7.76
N TRP A 66 8.10 10.05 -7.67
CA TRP A 66 8.06 8.59 -7.51
C TRP A 66 8.13 7.82 -8.83
N ASP A 67 8.02 8.48 -9.98
CA ASP A 67 7.97 7.81 -11.29
C ASP A 67 9.16 6.88 -11.57
N PRO A 68 10.41 7.18 -11.16
CA PRO A 68 11.51 6.22 -11.33
C PRO A 68 11.31 4.92 -10.54
N LEU A 69 10.80 5.02 -9.29
CA LEU A 69 10.48 3.85 -8.46
C LEU A 69 9.35 3.02 -9.09
N TRP A 70 8.27 3.69 -9.52
CA TRP A 70 7.13 3.00 -10.13
C TRP A 70 7.52 2.25 -11.40
N ARG A 71 8.40 2.83 -12.21
CA ARG A 71 8.91 2.19 -13.43
C ARG A 71 9.71 0.94 -13.11
N GLU A 72 10.71 1.04 -12.23
CA GLU A 72 11.55 -0.09 -11.84
C GLU A 72 10.74 -1.21 -11.19
N ALA A 73 9.82 -0.88 -10.29
CA ALA A 73 8.96 -1.86 -9.66
C ALA A 73 8.07 -2.57 -10.68
N GLN A 74 7.45 -1.82 -11.61
CA GLN A 74 6.63 -2.40 -12.67
C GLN A 74 7.42 -3.29 -13.63
N GLU A 75 8.60 -2.86 -14.06
CA GLU A 75 9.44 -3.61 -15.01
C GLU A 75 9.93 -4.92 -14.42
N ARG A 76 10.19 -4.96 -13.12
CA ARG A 76 10.65 -6.15 -12.39
C ARG A 76 9.52 -6.97 -11.79
N GLY A 77 8.27 -6.53 -11.90
CA GLY A 77 7.11 -7.21 -11.32
C GLY A 77 7.11 -7.21 -9.79
N LEU A 78 7.70 -6.19 -9.15
CA LEU A 78 7.81 -6.07 -7.71
C LEU A 78 6.56 -5.36 -7.15
N PRO A 79 5.74 -6.02 -6.31
CA PRO A 79 4.64 -5.36 -5.63
C PRO A 79 5.13 -4.34 -4.61
N ILE A 80 4.36 -3.28 -4.44
CA ILE A 80 4.56 -2.26 -3.41
C ILE A 80 3.63 -2.55 -2.24
N ASN A 81 4.18 -2.77 -1.08
CA ASN A 81 3.44 -3.10 0.13
C ASN A 81 3.32 -1.86 1.01
N PHE A 82 2.09 -1.50 1.39
CA PHE A 82 1.77 -0.44 2.34
C PHE A 82 1.25 -1.07 3.63
N HIS A 83 2.05 -1.00 4.68
CA HIS A 83 1.65 -1.48 5.99
C HIS A 83 0.91 -0.38 6.76
N ILE A 84 -0.18 -0.72 7.47
CA ILE A 84 -0.88 0.25 8.31
C ILE A 84 0.09 0.94 9.29
N GLY A 85 -0.22 2.19 9.63
CA GLY A 85 0.59 2.95 10.60
C GLY A 85 1.96 3.40 10.09
N GLY A 86 2.30 3.13 8.83
CA GLY A 86 3.59 3.51 8.23
C GLY A 86 3.81 5.02 8.14
N GLY A 87 2.74 5.81 8.17
CA GLY A 87 2.78 7.26 8.00
C GLY A 87 2.30 8.08 9.19
N ALA A 88 1.40 7.60 10.01
CA ALA A 88 0.79 8.44 11.04
C ALA A 88 0.72 7.76 12.40
N SER A 89 1.36 8.34 13.38
CA SER A 89 0.81 8.36 14.72
C SER A 89 -0.46 9.21 14.69
N ILE A 90 -1.63 8.57 14.72
CA ILE A 90 -2.88 9.23 15.08
C ILE A 90 -2.74 9.59 16.56
N GLY A 91 -2.03 10.60 16.94
CA GLY A 91 -1.67 10.94 18.30
C GLY A 91 -2.80 10.72 19.31
N ASN A 92 -2.58 10.91 20.57
CA ASN A 92 -3.63 10.77 21.59
C ASN A 92 -4.77 11.76 21.32
N LEU A 93 -5.75 11.33 20.49
CA LEU A 93 -6.90 12.16 20.08
C LEU A 93 -7.88 12.41 21.22
N TRP A 94 -7.83 11.60 22.29
CA TRP A 94 -8.80 11.66 23.38
C TRP A 94 -8.10 11.75 24.74
N ALA A 95 -7.97 13.00 25.23
CA ALA A 95 -7.44 13.25 26.56
C ALA A 95 -8.34 12.61 27.63
N GLY A 96 -7.72 11.98 28.64
CA GLY A 96 -8.42 11.39 29.77
C GLY A 96 -8.75 9.91 29.67
N MET A 97 -8.40 9.24 28.57
CA MET A 97 -8.44 7.78 28.47
C MET A 97 -7.25 7.17 29.19
N ASP A 98 -7.43 6.02 29.85
CA ASP A 98 -6.32 5.19 30.27
C ASP A 98 -5.56 4.62 29.07
N GLU A 99 -4.32 4.21 29.27
CA GLU A 99 -3.44 3.77 28.19
C GLU A 99 -4.00 2.61 27.35
N PRO A 100 -4.53 1.50 27.91
CA PRO A 100 -5.12 0.43 27.13
C PRO A 100 -6.29 0.88 26.26
N THR A 101 -7.16 1.74 26.81
CA THR A 101 -8.32 2.28 26.06
C THR A 101 -7.86 3.19 24.92
N ALA A 102 -6.88 4.06 25.16
CA ALA A 102 -6.34 4.95 24.14
C ALA A 102 -5.68 4.15 22.99
N ILE A 103 -4.88 3.12 23.32
CA ILE A 103 -4.26 2.23 22.33
C ILE A 103 -5.33 1.52 21.51
N ALA A 104 -6.35 0.93 22.14
CA ALA A 104 -7.42 0.23 21.44
C ALA A 104 -8.19 1.16 20.49
N ALA A 105 -8.53 2.37 20.95
CA ALA A 105 -9.21 3.37 20.15
C ALA A 105 -8.36 3.84 18.95
N MET A 106 -7.09 4.10 19.17
CA MET A 106 -6.16 4.49 18.10
C MET A 106 -5.97 3.36 17.07
N SER A 107 -5.79 2.12 17.54
CA SER A 107 -5.62 0.95 16.67
C SER A 107 -6.87 0.68 15.83
N SER A 108 -8.06 1.02 16.36
CA SER A 108 -9.32 0.90 15.60
C SER A 108 -9.45 1.88 14.42
N LEU A 109 -8.55 2.84 14.29
CA LEU A 109 -8.49 3.82 13.21
C LEU A 109 -7.24 3.65 12.33
N ALA A 110 -6.43 2.63 12.58
CA ALA A 110 -5.15 2.47 11.90
C ALA A 110 -5.28 2.25 10.38
N ASP A 111 -6.39 1.67 9.92
CA ASP A 111 -6.71 1.44 8.51
C ASP A 111 -7.05 2.72 7.73
N ILE A 112 -7.35 3.83 8.39
CA ILE A 112 -7.63 5.13 7.73
C ILE A 112 -6.45 5.58 6.85
N THR A 113 -5.21 5.30 7.24
CA THR A 113 -4.04 5.66 6.44
C THR A 113 -4.03 4.89 5.13
N ASN A 114 -4.34 3.59 5.14
CA ASN A 114 -4.46 2.79 3.94
C ASN A 114 -5.69 3.17 3.09
N MET A 115 -6.81 3.60 3.69
CA MET A 115 -7.92 4.19 2.96
C MET A 115 -7.48 5.43 2.16
N ARG A 116 -6.74 6.34 2.79
CA ARG A 116 -6.18 7.53 2.12
C ARG A 116 -5.22 7.14 1.00
N CYS A 117 -4.34 6.17 1.25
CA CYS A 117 -3.42 5.64 0.25
C CYS A 117 -4.16 5.11 -0.98
N LEU A 118 -5.16 4.24 -0.80
CA LEU A 118 -5.97 3.69 -1.89
C LEU A 118 -6.65 4.78 -2.72
N ILE A 119 -7.25 5.76 -2.07
CA ILE A 119 -7.89 6.89 -2.76
C ILE A 119 -6.87 7.69 -3.55
N ASN A 120 -5.68 7.96 -2.99
CA ASN A 120 -4.62 8.64 -3.73
C ASN A 120 -4.21 7.83 -4.98
N LEU A 121 -3.97 6.52 -4.85
CA LEU A 121 -3.61 5.66 -5.98
C LEU A 121 -4.67 5.69 -7.10
N ILE A 122 -5.95 5.57 -6.73
CA ILE A 122 -7.07 5.52 -7.70
C ILE A 122 -7.24 6.88 -8.40
N PHE A 123 -7.34 7.97 -7.64
CA PHE A 123 -7.69 9.28 -8.20
C PHE A 123 -6.54 10.03 -8.87
N SER A 124 -5.29 9.65 -8.60
CA SER A 124 -4.11 10.32 -9.15
C SER A 124 -3.79 9.97 -10.62
N GLY A 125 -4.47 8.98 -11.19
CA GLY A 125 -4.12 8.42 -12.50
C GLY A 125 -2.83 7.58 -12.50
N LEU A 126 -2.23 7.32 -11.34
CA LEU A 126 -1.03 6.50 -11.21
C LEU A 126 -1.27 5.08 -11.74
N LEU A 127 -2.43 4.49 -11.42
CA LEU A 127 -2.78 3.16 -11.85
C LEU A 127 -2.92 3.03 -13.38
N ASP A 128 -3.29 4.10 -14.08
CA ASP A 128 -3.31 4.14 -15.53
C ASP A 128 -1.91 4.32 -16.14
N ARG A 129 -1.05 5.13 -15.50
CA ARG A 129 0.33 5.31 -15.95
C ARG A 129 1.18 4.05 -15.81
N TYR A 130 0.90 3.25 -14.76
CA TYR A 130 1.63 2.02 -14.45
C TYR A 130 0.69 0.81 -14.32
N PRO A 131 0.07 0.34 -15.42
CA PRO A 131 -1.03 -0.62 -15.37
C PRO A 131 -0.64 -2.04 -14.95
N ARG A 132 0.65 -2.37 -14.90
CA ARG A 132 1.14 -3.68 -14.42
C ARG A 132 1.68 -3.63 -13.00
N LEU A 133 1.85 -2.43 -12.43
CA LEU A 133 2.33 -2.28 -11.05
C LEU A 133 1.27 -2.79 -10.07
N LYS A 134 1.69 -3.53 -9.06
CA LYS A 134 0.84 -4.11 -8.03
C LYS A 134 1.07 -3.42 -6.69
N PHE A 135 -0.01 -3.22 -5.96
CA PHE A 135 -0.02 -2.64 -4.63
C PHE A 135 -0.68 -3.58 -3.64
N VAL A 136 -0.17 -3.65 -2.43
CA VAL A 136 -0.71 -4.52 -1.38
C VAL A 136 -0.99 -3.69 -0.14
N SER A 137 -2.24 -3.73 0.33
CA SER A 137 -2.66 -3.17 1.61
C SER A 137 -2.43 -4.21 2.69
N VAL A 138 -1.43 -3.98 3.55
CA VAL A 138 -0.95 -4.97 4.52
C VAL A 138 -1.47 -4.65 5.92
N GLU A 139 -1.97 -5.69 6.61
CA GLU A 139 -2.49 -5.65 7.99
C GLU A 139 -3.62 -4.61 8.21
N SER A 140 -4.34 -4.27 7.17
CA SER A 140 -5.38 -3.23 7.22
C SER A 140 -6.81 -3.80 7.17
N GLY A 141 -6.96 -5.12 7.10
CA GLY A 141 -8.26 -5.74 6.86
C GLY A 141 -8.81 -5.44 5.46
N MET A 142 -9.94 -6.02 5.15
CA MET A 142 -10.60 -5.86 3.85
C MET A 142 -12.07 -5.41 3.93
N GLY A 143 -12.66 -5.44 5.11
CA GLY A 143 -14.08 -5.16 5.30
C GLY A 143 -14.52 -3.74 4.91
N TRP A 144 -13.64 -2.78 4.99
CA TRP A 144 -13.89 -1.37 4.63
C TRP A 144 -13.74 -1.10 3.13
N ILE A 145 -13.06 -1.94 2.38
CA ILE A 145 -12.73 -1.71 0.96
C ILE A 145 -13.98 -1.63 0.09
N PRO A 146 -14.98 -2.54 0.17
CA PRO A 146 -16.19 -2.43 -0.63
C PRO A 146 -16.91 -1.09 -0.44
N PHE A 147 -17.04 -0.63 0.80
CA PHE A 147 -17.63 0.67 1.11
C PHE A 147 -16.82 1.81 0.48
N LEU A 148 -15.49 1.79 0.60
CA LEU A 148 -14.64 2.84 0.05
C LEU A 148 -14.76 2.93 -1.48
N LEU A 149 -14.79 1.79 -2.19
CA LEU A 149 -14.89 1.76 -3.65
C LEU A 149 -16.27 2.22 -4.12
N GLU A 150 -17.34 1.88 -3.41
CA GLU A 150 -18.70 2.40 -3.69
C GLU A 150 -18.75 3.92 -3.47
N LEU A 151 -18.19 4.42 -2.37
CA LEU A 151 -18.11 5.84 -2.08
C LEU A 151 -17.29 6.59 -3.14
N ALA A 152 -16.15 6.05 -3.55
CA ALA A 152 -15.32 6.63 -4.60
C ALA A 152 -16.09 6.71 -5.93
N THR A 153 -16.81 5.66 -6.30
CA THR A 153 -17.66 5.63 -7.50
C THR A 153 -18.75 6.71 -7.44
N TYR A 154 -19.42 6.84 -6.31
CA TYR A 154 -20.42 7.90 -6.10
C TYR A 154 -19.81 9.30 -6.24
N GLN A 155 -18.64 9.53 -5.62
CA GLN A 155 -17.97 10.85 -5.66
C GLN A 155 -17.46 11.20 -7.07
N ILE A 156 -17.01 10.23 -7.85
CA ILE A 156 -16.65 10.44 -9.27
C ILE A 156 -17.85 11.01 -10.03
N GLY A 157 -19.04 10.42 -9.87
CA GLY A 157 -20.26 10.89 -10.52
C GLY A 157 -20.71 12.28 -10.03
N GLN A 158 -20.64 12.53 -8.73
CA GLN A 158 -21.06 13.82 -8.15
C GLN A 158 -20.16 14.99 -8.55
N ASN A 159 -18.86 14.75 -8.74
CA ASN A 159 -17.89 15.80 -9.00
C ASN A 159 -17.45 15.85 -10.49
N GLY A 160 -18.02 15.02 -11.34
CA GLY A 160 -17.73 15.05 -12.78
C GLY A 160 -16.27 14.66 -13.12
N VAL A 161 -15.68 13.72 -12.39
CA VAL A 161 -14.32 13.23 -12.65
C VAL A 161 -14.32 12.40 -13.94
N THR A 162 -13.50 12.79 -14.93
CA THR A 162 -13.50 12.19 -16.28
C THR A 162 -12.15 11.66 -16.75
N HIS A 163 -11.10 11.84 -15.96
CA HIS A 163 -9.73 11.46 -16.36
C HIS A 163 -9.35 10.01 -16.05
N LEU A 164 -10.22 9.26 -15.35
CA LEU A 164 -9.99 7.86 -14.99
C LEU A 164 -10.54 6.94 -16.08
N ASN A 165 -9.74 5.95 -16.48
CA ASN A 165 -10.09 5.01 -17.56
C ASN A 165 -10.95 3.82 -17.06
N LEU A 166 -10.89 3.51 -15.76
CA LEU A 166 -11.59 2.40 -15.13
C LEU A 166 -12.39 2.89 -13.92
N THR A 167 -13.35 2.10 -13.49
CA THR A 167 -14.04 2.29 -12.21
C THR A 167 -13.10 1.98 -11.03
N PRO A 168 -13.36 2.51 -9.83
CA PRO A 168 -12.58 2.17 -8.64
C PRO A 168 -12.47 0.66 -8.37
N LEU A 169 -13.53 -0.11 -8.61
CA LEU A 169 -13.51 -1.56 -8.46
C LEU A 169 -12.62 -2.23 -9.51
N GLU A 170 -12.68 -1.81 -10.76
CA GLU A 170 -11.82 -2.36 -11.83
C GLU A 170 -10.34 -2.05 -11.59
N TYR A 171 -9.99 -0.84 -11.08
CA TYR A 171 -8.63 -0.54 -10.64
C TYR A 171 -8.19 -1.46 -9.52
N PHE A 172 -9.05 -1.66 -8.51
CA PHE A 172 -8.77 -2.57 -7.41
C PHE A 172 -8.49 -3.97 -7.93
N GLN A 173 -9.40 -4.55 -8.69
CA GLN A 173 -9.28 -5.91 -9.24
C GLN A 173 -8.06 -6.10 -10.16
N ARG A 174 -7.62 -5.05 -10.83
CA ARG A 174 -6.45 -5.12 -11.70
C ARG A 174 -5.12 -5.08 -10.95
N GLN A 175 -5.00 -4.29 -9.88
CA GLN A 175 -3.70 -3.88 -9.35
C GLN A 175 -3.57 -3.89 -7.84
N ILE A 176 -4.64 -3.99 -7.06
CA ILE A 176 -4.60 -3.83 -5.62
C ILE A 176 -4.95 -5.15 -4.94
N TYR A 177 -4.15 -5.53 -3.97
CA TYR A 177 -4.30 -6.75 -3.18
C TYR A 177 -4.45 -6.38 -1.71
N THR A 178 -5.14 -7.23 -0.96
CA THR A 178 -5.34 -7.05 0.47
C THR A 178 -5.36 -8.39 1.20
N SER A 179 -5.36 -8.34 2.52
CA SER A 179 -5.57 -9.52 3.36
C SER A 179 -6.66 -9.25 4.38
N TYR A 180 -7.45 -10.26 4.72
CA TYR A 180 -8.26 -10.17 5.93
C TYR A 180 -7.35 -10.23 7.17
N TRP A 181 -7.82 -9.71 8.27
CA TRP A 181 -7.08 -9.68 9.53
C TRP A 181 -7.93 -10.21 10.69
N PHE A 182 -8.93 -9.47 11.13
CA PHE A 182 -9.79 -9.80 12.27
C PHE A 182 -11.25 -10.02 11.86
N GLU A 183 -11.58 -9.80 10.58
CA GLU A 183 -12.95 -9.88 10.09
C GLU A 183 -13.49 -11.30 10.17
N THR A 184 -14.73 -11.42 10.61
CA THR A 184 -15.46 -12.69 10.67
C THR A 184 -16.32 -12.92 9.43
N ASP A 185 -16.72 -11.86 8.70
CA ASP A 185 -17.50 -11.95 7.46
C ASP A 185 -16.64 -11.59 6.24
N VAL A 186 -15.70 -12.44 5.93
CA VAL A 186 -14.82 -12.31 4.75
C VAL A 186 -15.60 -12.60 3.45
N ALA A 187 -16.63 -13.45 3.51
CA ALA A 187 -17.36 -13.89 2.32
C ALA A 187 -18.01 -12.72 1.56
N TYR A 188 -18.57 -11.74 2.26
CA TYR A 188 -19.15 -10.55 1.65
C TYR A 188 -18.08 -9.75 0.89
N ALA A 189 -16.94 -9.49 1.51
CA ALA A 189 -15.88 -8.72 0.88
C ALA A 189 -15.32 -9.46 -0.36
N VAL A 190 -15.05 -10.76 -0.27
CA VAL A 190 -14.61 -11.58 -1.41
C VAL A 190 -15.63 -11.57 -2.55
N GLN A 191 -16.93 -11.66 -2.24
CA GLN A 191 -17.98 -11.58 -3.26
C GLN A 191 -17.98 -10.24 -4.01
N ARG A 192 -17.67 -9.14 -3.31
CA ARG A 192 -17.68 -7.78 -3.88
C ARG A 192 -16.39 -7.43 -4.60
N LEU A 193 -15.27 -7.85 -4.08
CA LEU A 193 -13.93 -7.49 -4.59
C LEU A 193 -13.40 -8.46 -5.63
N GLY A 194 -13.78 -9.71 -5.56
CA GLY A 194 -13.22 -10.82 -6.32
C GLY A 194 -12.32 -11.71 -5.44
N PRO A 195 -12.13 -12.98 -5.82
CA PRO A 195 -11.36 -13.93 -5.02
C PRO A 195 -9.83 -13.81 -5.18
N ASP A 196 -9.37 -13.06 -6.16
CA ASP A 196 -7.96 -13.03 -6.59
C ASP A 196 -7.16 -11.86 -6.01
N ASN A 197 -7.81 -10.97 -5.22
CA ASN A 197 -7.23 -9.69 -4.77
C ASN A 197 -7.06 -9.55 -3.23
#